data_49c3dcc5deb53b7f9c9e2ac51afc086b
#
_entry.id   49c3dcc5deb53b7f9c9e2ac51afc086b
#
_cell.length_a   1.000
_cell.length_b   1.000
_cell.length_c   1.000
_cell.angle_alpha   90.00
_cell.angle_beta   90.00
_cell.angle_gamma   90.00
#
_symmetry.space_group_name_H-M   'P 1'
#
loop_
_entity.id
_entity.type
_entity.pdbx_description
1 polymer ?
#
loop_
_entity_poly.entity_id
_entity_poly.type
_entity_poly.pdbx_seq_one_letter_code
_entity_poly.pdbx_strand_id
1 'polypeptide(L)'
;ADAWRQAVSGQGEQLMQWTLGALRGGGHDAFDPWVQEAAQALEKWRQDNASWLELPAFGLGRNHQARWQTLARVQQDYQAQSQAYADQLRTAIERAFGLFEAKLAEHETSGSQLTSARALFDLWIEAAEEAYAAIALSEEFRQVYGGFANAHMRLRAALQQEVEQLSERFGMPTRSEMDAAHRRIAELERTLRRLAAAVAA
;
A
#
# COMPACT_ATOMS: atom_id res chain seq x y z
N ALA A 1 20.49 -7.72 -30.58
CA ALA A 1 20.41 -7.05 -29.28
C ALA A 1 19.14 -6.19 -29.17
N ASP A 2 18.78 -5.39 -30.19
CA ASP A 2 17.67 -4.41 -30.11
C ASP A 2 16.27 -5.06 -30.18
N ALA A 3 16.08 -6.14 -30.92
CA ALA A 3 14.82 -6.90 -30.99
C ALA A 3 14.52 -7.58 -29.64
N TRP A 4 15.55 -7.95 -28.88
CA TRP A 4 15.42 -8.53 -27.55
C TRP A 4 15.07 -7.45 -26.51
N ARG A 5 15.68 -6.27 -26.57
CA ARG A 5 15.33 -5.14 -25.71
C ARG A 5 13.86 -4.73 -25.86
N GLN A 6 13.32 -4.70 -27.10
CA GLN A 6 11.90 -4.43 -27.34
C GLN A 6 10.98 -5.55 -26.82
N ALA A 7 11.37 -6.81 -26.95
CA ALA A 7 10.56 -7.92 -26.43
C ALA A 7 10.54 -7.94 -24.88
N VAL A 8 11.68 -7.65 -24.24
CA VAL A 8 11.80 -7.62 -22.79
C VAL A 8 11.16 -6.37 -22.18
N SER A 9 11.26 -5.20 -22.82
CA SER A 9 10.60 -3.98 -22.33
C SER A 9 9.07 -4.12 -22.38
N GLY A 10 8.51 -4.70 -23.45
CA GLY A 10 7.06 -4.94 -23.54
C GLY A 10 6.54 -6.02 -22.56
N GLN A 11 7.33 -7.08 -22.30
CA GLN A 11 7.00 -8.09 -21.30
C GLN A 11 7.37 -7.63 -19.89
N GLY A 12 8.38 -6.78 -19.74
CA GLY A 12 8.76 -6.18 -18.46
C GLY A 12 7.68 -5.28 -17.90
N GLU A 13 6.96 -4.51 -18.73
CA GLU A 13 5.80 -3.74 -18.28
C GLU A 13 4.64 -4.64 -17.81
N GLN A 14 4.38 -5.76 -18.51
CA GLN A 14 3.38 -6.73 -18.07
C GLN A 14 3.80 -7.48 -16.81
N LEU A 15 5.07 -7.88 -16.68
CA LEU A 15 5.63 -8.48 -15.46
C LEU A 15 5.64 -7.47 -14.31
N MET A 16 5.92 -6.20 -14.58
CA MET A 16 5.88 -5.13 -13.58
C MET A 16 4.44 -4.87 -13.12
N GLN A 17 3.47 -4.84 -14.01
CA GLN A 17 2.06 -4.76 -13.65
C GLN A 17 1.60 -6.01 -12.90
N TRP A 18 2.09 -7.18 -13.24
CA TRP A 18 1.78 -8.42 -12.53
C TRP A 18 2.45 -8.50 -11.16
N THR A 19 3.74 -8.13 -11.02
CA THR A 19 4.45 -8.10 -9.73
C THR A 19 3.96 -6.97 -8.83
N LEU A 20 3.64 -5.79 -9.38
CA LEU A 20 2.98 -4.73 -8.63
C LEU A 20 1.53 -5.09 -8.28
N GLY A 21 0.84 -5.84 -9.13
CA GLY A 21 -0.45 -6.45 -8.86
C GLY A 21 -0.37 -7.51 -7.77
N ALA A 22 0.63 -8.39 -7.79
CA ALA A 22 0.86 -9.42 -6.77
C ALA A 22 1.31 -8.82 -5.42
N LEU A 23 2.12 -7.77 -5.43
CA LEU A 23 2.48 -7.00 -4.22
C LEU A 23 1.31 -6.16 -3.67
N ARG A 24 0.37 -5.74 -4.54
CA ARG A 24 -0.91 -5.16 -4.14
C ARG A 24 -1.94 -6.22 -3.72
N GLY A 25 -1.88 -7.41 -4.32
CA GLY A 25 -2.88 -8.49 -4.23
C GLY A 25 -2.72 -9.44 -3.05
N GLY A 26 -2.01 -9.09 -2.01
CA GLY A 26 -1.99 -9.81 -0.74
C GLY A 26 -3.33 -9.76 -0.02
N GLY A 27 -4.40 -10.30 -0.60
CA GLY A 27 -5.58 -10.76 0.14
C GLY A 27 -6.80 -9.85 0.20
N HIS A 28 -6.98 -8.84 -0.69
CA HIS A 28 -8.18 -7.99 -0.66
C HIS A 28 -8.80 -7.68 -2.03
N ASP A 29 -8.85 -8.65 -2.93
CA ASP A 29 -9.34 -8.49 -4.31
C ASP A 29 -10.82 -8.06 -4.47
N ALA A 30 -11.60 -8.06 -3.41
CA ALA A 30 -13.01 -7.68 -3.46
C ALA A 30 -13.27 -6.16 -3.23
N PHE A 31 -12.30 -5.40 -2.70
CA PHE A 31 -12.45 -3.97 -2.39
C PHE A 31 -11.76 -3.05 -3.41
N ASP A 32 -10.95 -3.58 -4.30
CA ASP A 32 -10.06 -2.82 -5.17
C ASP A 32 -10.76 -1.94 -6.24
N PRO A 33 -11.83 -2.37 -6.95
CA PRO A 33 -12.46 -1.53 -7.95
C PRO A 33 -13.13 -0.30 -7.33
N TRP A 34 -13.80 -0.46 -6.19
CA TRP A 34 -14.51 0.63 -5.53
C TRP A 34 -13.54 1.64 -4.88
N VAL A 35 -12.43 1.18 -4.32
CA VAL A 35 -11.38 2.04 -3.76
C VAL A 35 -10.69 2.83 -4.86
N GLN A 36 -10.47 2.23 -6.03
CA GLN A 36 -9.88 2.92 -7.19
C GLN A 36 -10.84 3.96 -7.79
N GLU A 37 -12.12 3.64 -7.93
CA GLU A 37 -13.13 4.61 -8.39
C GLU A 37 -13.30 5.76 -7.39
N ALA A 38 -13.36 5.47 -6.10
CA ALA A 38 -13.42 6.49 -5.06
C ALA A 38 -12.16 7.36 -5.02
N ALA A 39 -10.98 6.78 -5.22
CA ALA A 39 -9.72 7.51 -5.29
C ALA A 39 -9.65 8.41 -6.54
N GLN A 40 -10.11 7.92 -7.71
CA GLN A 40 -10.16 8.71 -8.94
C GLN A 40 -11.19 9.85 -8.84
N ALA A 41 -12.35 9.58 -8.28
CA ALA A 41 -13.37 10.60 -8.05
C ALA A 41 -12.88 11.67 -7.06
N LEU A 42 -12.17 11.27 -6.00
CA LEU A 42 -11.57 12.16 -5.03
C LEU A 42 -10.43 12.98 -5.64
N GLU A 43 -9.62 12.38 -6.51
CA GLU A 43 -8.54 13.04 -7.22
C GLU A 43 -9.07 14.12 -8.17
N LYS A 44 -10.07 13.78 -8.98
CA LYS A 44 -10.73 14.73 -9.88
C LYS A 44 -11.38 15.87 -9.10
N TRP A 45 -12.07 15.54 -8.01
CA TRP A 45 -12.66 16.54 -7.11
C TRP A 45 -11.60 17.45 -6.48
N ARG A 46 -10.42 16.92 -6.14
CA ARG A 46 -9.28 17.66 -5.59
C ARG A 46 -8.70 18.65 -6.59
N GLN A 47 -8.52 18.23 -7.85
CA GLN A 47 -8.00 19.10 -8.91
C GLN A 47 -8.95 20.28 -9.18
N ASP A 48 -10.26 20.01 -9.14
CA ASP A 48 -11.30 21.04 -9.35
C ASP A 48 -11.47 21.97 -8.14
N ASN A 49 -11.06 21.55 -6.93
CA ASN A 49 -11.32 22.24 -5.67
C ASN A 49 -10.08 22.42 -4.77
N ALA A 50 -8.87 22.50 -5.34
CA ALA A 50 -7.63 22.67 -4.56
C ALA A 50 -7.68 23.91 -3.62
N SER A 51 -8.29 24.99 -4.06
CA SER A 51 -8.50 26.20 -3.28
C SER A 51 -9.46 26.02 -2.07
N TRP A 52 -10.36 25.03 -2.15
CA TRP A 52 -11.31 24.75 -1.06
C TRP A 52 -10.62 24.16 0.19
N LEU A 53 -9.49 23.45 0.00
CA LEU A 53 -8.73 22.87 1.11
C LEU A 53 -8.05 23.93 2.00
N GLU A 54 -7.87 25.14 1.49
CA GLU A 54 -7.24 26.25 2.19
C GLU A 54 -8.27 27.17 2.84
N LEU A 55 -9.55 27.05 2.47
CA LEU A 55 -10.60 27.90 3.03
C LEU A 55 -10.86 27.58 4.51
N PRO A 56 -10.91 28.59 5.38
CA PRO A 56 -11.30 28.38 6.76
C PRO A 56 -12.74 27.90 6.86
N ALA A 57 -12.98 26.88 7.70
CA ALA A 57 -14.30 26.31 7.90
C ALA A 57 -15.16 27.20 8.80
N PHE A 58 -16.31 27.66 8.32
CA PHE A 58 -17.24 28.52 9.04
C PHE A 58 -18.64 27.90 9.16
N GLY A 59 -19.38 28.28 10.20
CA GLY A 59 -20.78 27.95 10.40
C GLY A 59 -21.05 26.51 10.87
N LEU A 60 -22.30 26.04 10.72
CA LEU A 60 -22.78 24.71 11.19
C LEU A 60 -22.08 23.53 10.52
N GLY A 61 -21.56 23.70 9.33
CA GLY A 61 -20.79 22.70 8.59
C GLY A 61 -19.30 22.63 8.93
N ARG A 62 -18.79 23.49 9.82
CA ARG A 62 -17.38 23.65 10.12
C ARG A 62 -16.66 22.31 10.43
N ASN A 63 -17.25 21.51 11.32
CA ASN A 63 -16.63 20.23 11.71
C ASN A 63 -16.58 19.25 10.55
N HIS A 64 -17.59 19.25 9.70
CA HIS A 64 -17.63 18.39 8.51
C HIS A 64 -16.57 18.82 7.50
N GLN A 65 -16.51 20.10 7.19
CA GLN A 65 -15.50 20.67 6.28
C GLN A 65 -14.07 20.40 6.78
N ALA A 66 -13.78 20.64 8.06
CA ALA A 66 -12.47 20.42 8.66
C ALA A 66 -12.03 18.93 8.57
N ARG A 67 -12.95 17.99 8.77
CA ARG A 67 -12.66 16.56 8.61
C ARG A 67 -12.32 16.20 7.17
N TRP A 68 -13.11 16.68 6.20
CA TRP A 68 -12.84 16.43 4.79
C TRP A 68 -11.49 17.01 4.34
N GLN A 69 -11.16 18.21 4.82
CA GLN A 69 -9.85 18.80 4.59
C GLN A 69 -8.73 17.95 5.19
N THR A 70 -8.94 17.40 6.39
CA THR A 70 -7.98 16.50 7.03
C THR A 70 -7.81 15.21 6.22
N LEU A 71 -8.91 14.58 5.80
CA LEU A 71 -8.88 13.37 4.96
C LEU A 71 -8.13 13.64 3.65
N ALA A 72 -8.41 14.77 2.99
CA ALA A 72 -7.75 15.12 1.74
C ALA A 72 -6.24 15.35 1.91
N ARG A 73 -5.81 15.98 3.02
CA ARG A 73 -4.37 16.14 3.33
C ARG A 73 -3.68 14.80 3.57
N VAL A 74 -4.33 13.91 4.33
CA VAL A 74 -3.80 12.56 4.59
C VAL A 74 -3.72 11.75 3.31
N GLN A 75 -4.70 11.91 2.41
CA GLN A 75 -4.68 11.28 1.08
C GLN A 75 -3.52 11.80 0.22
N GLN A 76 -3.26 13.10 0.23
CA GLN A 76 -2.12 13.70 -0.48
C GLN A 76 -0.79 13.19 0.05
N ASP A 77 -0.64 13.10 1.38
CA ASP A 77 0.55 12.56 2.01
C ASP A 77 0.77 11.09 1.61
N TYR A 78 -0.29 10.28 1.65
CA TYR A 78 -0.21 8.88 1.19
C TYR A 78 0.21 8.77 -0.28
N GLN A 79 -0.33 9.59 -1.17
CA GLN A 79 0.06 9.59 -2.58
C GLN A 79 1.55 9.95 -2.76
N ALA A 80 2.04 10.98 -2.06
CA ALA A 80 3.44 11.37 -2.13
C ALA A 80 4.37 10.25 -1.63
N GLN A 81 4.05 9.63 -0.49
CA GLN A 81 4.83 8.51 0.05
C GLN A 81 4.75 7.25 -0.82
N SER A 82 3.59 6.97 -1.41
CA SER A 82 3.40 5.87 -2.35
C SER A 82 4.24 6.06 -3.63
N GLN A 83 4.31 7.29 -4.13
CA GLN A 83 5.15 7.62 -5.29
C GLN A 83 6.63 7.43 -4.96
N ALA A 84 7.09 7.94 -3.83
CA ALA A 84 8.48 7.78 -3.40
C ALA A 84 8.86 6.29 -3.26
N TYR A 85 7.94 5.46 -2.72
CA TYR A 85 8.14 4.01 -2.63
C TYR A 85 8.20 3.35 -4.02
N ALA A 86 7.30 3.72 -4.93
CA ALA A 86 7.30 3.23 -6.31
C ALA A 86 8.59 3.60 -7.05
N ASP A 87 9.14 4.79 -6.81
CA ASP A 87 10.40 5.24 -7.42
C ASP A 87 11.59 4.40 -6.92
N GLN A 88 11.62 4.02 -5.64
CA GLN A 88 12.62 3.10 -5.10
C GLN A 88 12.55 1.71 -5.75
N LEU A 89 11.33 1.19 -5.95
CA LEU A 89 11.16 -0.09 -6.65
C LEU A 89 11.57 -0.01 -8.13
N ARG A 90 11.29 1.13 -8.79
CA ARG A 90 11.76 1.37 -10.17
C ARG A 90 13.29 1.35 -10.24
N THR A 91 13.96 2.03 -9.33
CA THR A 91 15.43 2.03 -9.23
C THR A 91 15.98 0.61 -9.03
N ALA A 92 15.29 -0.22 -8.21
CA ALA A 92 15.67 -1.62 -8.03
C ALA A 92 15.59 -2.41 -9.35
N ILE A 93 14.52 -2.21 -10.11
CA ILE A 93 14.31 -2.88 -11.40
C ILE A 93 15.35 -2.44 -12.43
N GLU A 94 15.61 -1.14 -12.54
CA GLU A 94 16.63 -0.59 -13.45
C GLU A 94 18.01 -1.16 -13.12
N ARG A 95 18.35 -1.25 -11.84
CA ARG A 95 19.60 -1.87 -11.38
C ARG A 95 19.64 -3.37 -11.69
N ALA A 96 18.53 -4.09 -11.52
CA ALA A 96 18.44 -5.51 -11.88
C ALA A 96 18.70 -5.73 -13.38
N PHE A 97 18.17 -4.88 -14.26
CA PHE A 97 18.47 -4.95 -15.69
C PHE A 97 19.97 -4.71 -15.98
N GLY A 98 20.59 -3.73 -15.36
CA GLY A 98 22.03 -3.48 -15.51
C GLY A 98 22.89 -4.66 -15.05
N LEU A 99 22.57 -5.27 -13.91
CA LEU A 99 23.24 -6.47 -13.43
C LEU A 99 23.04 -7.67 -14.35
N PHE A 100 21.82 -7.83 -14.86
CA PHE A 100 21.52 -8.92 -15.79
C PHE A 100 22.29 -8.76 -17.12
N GLU A 101 22.36 -7.56 -17.68
CA GLU A 101 23.18 -7.29 -18.88
C GLU A 101 24.67 -7.55 -18.63
N ALA A 102 25.20 -7.18 -17.46
CA ALA A 102 26.59 -7.44 -17.11
C ALA A 102 26.85 -8.96 -16.98
N LYS A 103 25.99 -9.70 -16.30
CA LYS A 103 26.12 -11.17 -16.16
C LYS A 103 26.00 -11.88 -17.51
N LEU A 104 25.14 -11.42 -18.42
CA LEU A 104 25.06 -11.93 -19.79
C LEU A 104 26.38 -11.74 -20.55
N ALA A 105 26.99 -10.56 -20.47
CA ALA A 105 28.27 -10.27 -21.13
C ALA A 105 29.41 -11.13 -20.56
N GLU A 106 29.42 -11.43 -19.27
CA GLU A 106 30.37 -12.34 -18.64
C GLU A 106 30.20 -13.79 -19.18
N HIS A 107 28.98 -14.27 -19.36
CA HIS A 107 28.70 -15.58 -19.95
C HIS A 107 29.16 -15.66 -21.42
N GLU A 108 28.97 -14.62 -22.21
CA GLU A 108 29.45 -14.55 -23.59
C GLU A 108 30.97 -14.61 -23.68
N THR A 109 31.68 -13.87 -22.80
CA THR A 109 33.15 -13.82 -22.78
C THR A 109 33.79 -15.11 -22.26
N SER A 110 33.12 -15.82 -21.35
CA SER A 110 33.59 -17.10 -20.81
C SER A 110 33.33 -18.30 -21.72
N GLY A 111 32.65 -18.09 -22.88
CA GLY A 111 32.30 -19.15 -23.82
C GLY A 111 31.18 -20.08 -23.33
N SER A 112 30.55 -19.78 -22.21
CA SER A 112 29.42 -20.49 -21.65
C SER A 112 28.13 -19.92 -22.25
N GLN A 113 27.71 -20.42 -23.40
CA GLN A 113 26.46 -19.99 -24.02
C GLN A 113 25.25 -20.45 -23.22
N LEU A 114 24.41 -19.49 -22.84
CA LEU A 114 23.08 -19.76 -22.27
C LEU A 114 22.16 -20.31 -23.37
N THR A 115 21.99 -21.65 -23.42
CA THR A 115 21.26 -22.33 -24.48
C THR A 115 19.80 -22.59 -24.16
N SER A 116 19.34 -22.31 -22.93
CA SER A 116 17.97 -22.55 -22.52
C SER A 116 17.30 -21.30 -21.96
N ALA A 117 16.00 -21.14 -22.23
CA ALA A 117 15.17 -20.08 -21.65
C ALA A 117 15.17 -20.15 -20.11
N ARG A 118 15.29 -21.33 -19.54
CA ARG A 118 15.36 -21.54 -18.10
C ARG A 118 16.63 -20.94 -17.50
N ALA A 119 17.79 -21.21 -18.11
CA ALA A 119 19.05 -20.65 -17.63
C ALA A 119 19.06 -19.10 -17.69
N LEU A 120 18.44 -18.54 -18.73
CA LEU A 120 18.26 -17.09 -18.86
C LEU A 120 17.34 -16.52 -17.76
N PHE A 121 16.28 -17.24 -17.43
CA PHE A 121 15.37 -16.85 -16.36
C PHE A 121 16.04 -16.94 -14.98
N ASP A 122 16.79 -18.01 -14.72
CA ASP A 122 17.53 -18.18 -13.45
C ASP A 122 18.55 -17.05 -13.27
N LEU A 123 19.26 -16.66 -14.34
CA LEU A 123 20.19 -15.52 -14.32
C LEU A 123 19.47 -14.17 -14.05
N TRP A 124 18.29 -13.99 -14.61
CA TRP A 124 17.45 -12.81 -14.33
C TRP A 124 17.04 -12.77 -12.85
N ILE A 125 16.58 -13.89 -12.28
CA ILE A 125 16.20 -13.96 -10.85
C ILE A 125 17.41 -13.61 -9.96
N GLU A 126 18.58 -14.16 -10.25
CA GLU A 126 19.80 -13.85 -9.49
C GLU A 126 20.14 -12.35 -9.53
N ALA A 127 20.07 -11.71 -10.72
CA ALA A 127 20.31 -10.29 -10.87
C ALA A 127 19.26 -9.44 -10.14
N ALA A 128 17.99 -9.86 -10.18
CA ALA A 128 16.89 -9.18 -9.52
C ALA A 128 16.99 -9.27 -7.99
N GLU A 129 17.34 -10.44 -7.45
CA GLU A 129 17.56 -10.65 -6.01
C GLU A 129 18.72 -9.81 -5.50
N GLU A 130 19.85 -9.77 -6.22
CA GLU A 130 21.02 -8.96 -5.89
C GLU A 130 20.68 -7.46 -5.88
N ALA A 131 19.98 -6.97 -6.92
CA ALA A 131 19.57 -5.58 -7.03
C ALA A 131 18.61 -5.21 -5.89
N TYR A 132 17.61 -6.04 -5.64
CA TYR A 132 16.62 -5.80 -4.59
C TYR A 132 17.26 -5.83 -3.20
N ALA A 133 18.10 -6.81 -2.90
CA ALA A 133 18.79 -6.91 -1.61
C ALA A 133 19.63 -5.67 -1.32
N ALA A 134 20.35 -5.16 -2.32
CA ALA A 134 21.16 -3.95 -2.17
C ALA A 134 20.31 -2.71 -1.82
N ILE A 135 19.10 -2.59 -2.36
CA ILE A 135 18.20 -1.46 -2.08
C ILE A 135 17.44 -1.69 -0.78
N ALA A 136 16.88 -2.88 -0.56
CA ALA A 136 16.07 -3.19 0.62
C ALA A 136 16.85 -3.05 1.95
N LEU A 137 18.15 -3.26 1.92
CA LEU A 137 19.04 -3.08 3.08
C LEU A 137 19.51 -1.64 3.26
N SER A 138 19.23 -0.74 2.32
CA SER A 138 19.64 0.66 2.41
C SER A 138 18.83 1.42 3.47
N GLU A 139 19.46 2.45 4.06
CA GLU A 139 18.78 3.35 4.99
C GLU A 139 17.66 4.13 4.30
N GLU A 140 17.91 4.55 3.07
CA GLU A 140 16.96 5.30 2.26
C GLU A 140 15.67 4.49 2.03
N PHE A 141 15.77 3.21 1.64
CA PHE A 141 14.61 2.35 1.47
C PHE A 141 13.83 2.18 2.78
N ARG A 142 14.52 2.00 3.91
CA ARG A 142 13.87 1.88 5.23
C ARG A 142 13.08 3.13 5.59
N GLN A 143 13.62 4.32 5.32
CA GLN A 143 12.95 5.59 5.56
C GLN A 143 11.72 5.75 4.65
N VAL A 144 11.86 5.49 3.36
CA VAL A 144 10.76 5.59 2.38
C VAL A 144 9.67 4.58 2.68
N TYR A 145 10.02 3.32 2.95
CA TYR A 145 9.06 2.29 3.32
C TYR A 145 8.34 2.61 4.64
N GLY A 146 9.07 3.10 5.64
CA GLY A 146 8.48 3.56 6.90
C GLY A 146 7.53 4.74 6.71
N GLY A 147 7.89 5.70 5.85
CA GLY A 147 7.03 6.81 5.45
C GLY A 147 5.74 6.35 4.80
N PHE A 148 5.85 5.47 3.81
CA PHE A 148 4.71 4.85 3.12
C PHE A 148 3.79 4.08 4.07
N ALA A 149 4.34 3.19 4.90
CA ALA A 149 3.57 2.41 5.86
C ALA A 149 2.81 3.32 6.86
N ASN A 150 3.48 4.35 7.38
CA ASN A 150 2.87 5.30 8.29
C ASN A 150 1.77 6.14 7.62
N ALA A 151 1.98 6.59 6.38
CA ALA A 151 0.98 7.34 5.62
C ALA A 151 -0.25 6.47 5.31
N HIS A 152 -0.04 5.20 4.94
CA HIS A 152 -1.11 4.23 4.75
C HIS A 152 -1.95 4.04 6.02
N MET A 153 -1.30 3.89 7.19
CA MET A 153 -2.03 3.74 8.46
C MET A 153 -2.79 5.00 8.84
N ARG A 154 -2.24 6.20 8.59
CA ARG A 154 -2.97 7.47 8.81
C ARG A 154 -4.20 7.58 7.91
N LEU A 155 -4.06 7.24 6.62
CA LEU A 155 -5.18 7.25 5.68
C LEU A 155 -6.27 6.27 6.12
N ARG A 156 -5.88 5.04 6.47
CA ARG A 156 -6.81 4.03 6.97
C ARG A 156 -7.58 4.50 8.21
N ALA A 157 -6.89 5.12 9.17
CA ALA A 157 -7.52 5.66 10.38
C ALA A 157 -8.50 6.79 10.05
N ALA A 158 -8.14 7.71 9.14
CA ALA A 158 -9.01 8.79 8.72
C ALA A 158 -10.28 8.27 8.00
N LEU A 159 -10.13 7.29 7.11
CA LEU A 159 -11.26 6.65 6.44
C LEU A 159 -12.19 5.93 7.44
N GLN A 160 -11.62 5.22 8.42
CA GLN A 160 -12.42 4.56 9.47
C GLN A 160 -13.25 5.57 10.27
N GLN A 161 -12.69 6.73 10.60
CA GLN A 161 -13.42 7.80 11.26
C GLN A 161 -14.61 8.31 10.43
N GLU A 162 -14.44 8.48 9.13
CA GLU A 162 -15.55 8.90 8.25
C GLU A 162 -16.62 7.82 8.15
N VAL A 163 -16.24 6.54 8.08
CA VAL A 163 -17.19 5.41 8.09
C VAL A 163 -17.97 5.36 9.41
N GLU A 164 -17.33 5.55 10.56
CA GLU A 164 -18.01 5.60 11.87
C GLU A 164 -19.04 6.75 11.92
N GLN A 165 -18.66 7.94 11.47
CA GLN A 165 -19.55 9.10 11.41
C GLN A 165 -20.76 8.86 10.47
N LEU A 166 -20.52 8.18 9.36
CA LEU A 166 -21.58 7.81 8.43
C LEU A 166 -22.54 6.79 9.07
N SER A 167 -21.99 5.78 9.73
CA SER A 167 -22.75 4.75 10.46
C SER A 167 -23.65 5.37 11.54
N GLU A 168 -23.11 6.29 12.35
CA GLU A 168 -23.89 7.04 13.34
C GLU A 168 -25.09 7.78 12.72
N ARG A 169 -24.87 8.45 11.57
CA ARG A 169 -25.94 9.18 10.88
C ARG A 169 -27.07 8.29 10.37
N PHE A 170 -26.76 7.05 10.03
CA PHE A 170 -27.75 6.05 9.60
C PHE A 170 -28.30 5.19 10.75
N GLY A 171 -27.91 5.48 11.99
CA GLY A 171 -28.32 4.69 13.15
C GLY A 171 -27.79 3.26 13.13
N MET A 172 -26.68 3.02 12.41
CA MET A 172 -26.00 1.72 12.39
C MET A 172 -24.99 1.65 13.53
N PRO A 173 -24.84 0.47 14.20
CA PRO A 173 -23.82 0.31 15.22
C PRO A 173 -22.42 0.58 14.64
N THR A 174 -21.65 1.38 15.35
CA THR A 174 -20.26 1.66 14.99
C THR A 174 -19.34 0.54 15.51
N ARG A 175 -18.14 0.43 14.92
CA ARG A 175 -17.12 -0.48 15.41
C ARG A 175 -16.75 -0.18 16.87
N SER A 176 -16.63 1.11 17.20
CA SER A 176 -16.31 1.55 18.58
C SER A 176 -17.37 1.12 19.58
N GLU A 177 -18.64 1.20 19.25
CA GLU A 177 -19.76 0.73 20.07
C GLU A 177 -19.75 -0.80 20.22
N MET A 178 -19.51 -1.53 19.14
CA MET A 178 -19.39 -3.00 19.18
C MET A 178 -18.21 -3.46 20.03
N ASP A 179 -17.04 -2.82 19.89
CA ASP A 179 -15.86 -3.11 20.72
C ASP A 179 -16.11 -2.79 22.21
N ALA A 180 -16.88 -1.74 22.51
CA ALA A 180 -17.29 -1.41 23.86
C ALA A 180 -18.26 -2.46 24.43
N ALA A 181 -19.24 -2.91 23.62
CA ALA A 181 -20.18 -3.97 24.01
C ALA A 181 -19.44 -5.30 24.27
N HIS A 182 -18.53 -5.70 23.40
CA HIS A 182 -17.72 -6.92 23.58
C HIS A 182 -16.86 -6.85 24.86
N ARG A 183 -16.22 -5.71 25.14
CA ARG A 183 -15.48 -5.53 26.40
C ARG A 183 -16.37 -5.70 27.62
N ARG A 184 -17.58 -5.13 27.58
CA ARG A 184 -18.53 -5.23 28.69
C ARG A 184 -19.04 -6.67 28.88
N ILE A 185 -19.30 -7.39 27.79
CA ILE A 185 -19.66 -8.81 27.82
C ILE A 185 -18.52 -9.63 28.48
N ALA A 186 -17.27 -9.42 28.05
CA ALA A 186 -16.13 -10.12 28.62
C ALA A 186 -15.90 -9.80 30.11
N GLU A 187 -16.21 -8.59 30.57
CA GLU A 187 -16.18 -8.22 31.99
C GLU A 187 -17.30 -8.93 32.80
N LEU A 188 -18.51 -8.96 32.25
CA LEU A 188 -19.64 -9.67 32.88
C LEU A 188 -19.37 -11.16 32.99
N GLU A 189 -18.83 -11.79 31.94
CA GLU A 189 -18.45 -13.21 31.97
C GLU A 189 -17.37 -13.51 33.02
N ARG A 190 -16.36 -12.63 33.17
CA ARG A 190 -15.35 -12.78 34.22
C ARG A 190 -15.98 -12.66 35.64
N THR A 191 -16.89 -11.70 35.81
CA THR A 191 -17.58 -11.49 37.07
C THR A 191 -18.47 -12.67 37.43
N LEU A 192 -19.24 -13.19 36.47
CA LEU A 192 -20.07 -14.39 36.66
C LEU A 192 -19.23 -15.62 37.03
N ARG A 193 -18.09 -15.83 36.37
CA ARG A 193 -17.18 -16.94 36.73
C ARG A 193 -16.63 -16.81 38.13
N ARG A 194 -16.29 -15.59 38.61
CA ARG A 194 -15.85 -15.35 39.99
C ARG A 194 -16.95 -15.62 40.99
N LEU A 195 -18.17 -15.15 40.72
CA LEU A 195 -19.32 -15.39 41.58
C LEU A 195 -19.67 -16.89 41.66
N ALA A 196 -19.70 -17.59 40.54
CA ALA A 196 -19.94 -19.02 40.50
C ALA A 196 -18.90 -19.81 41.29
N ALA A 197 -17.61 -19.44 41.20
CA ALA A 197 -16.54 -20.05 41.98
C ALA A 197 -16.71 -19.79 43.52
N ALA A 198 -17.15 -18.57 43.88
CA ALA A 198 -17.37 -18.21 45.30
C ALA A 198 -18.60 -18.89 45.90
N VAL A 199 -19.62 -19.23 45.12
CA VAL A 199 -20.82 -19.97 45.58
C VAL A 199 -20.54 -21.47 45.66
N ALA A 200 -19.58 -22.00 44.91
CA ALA A 200 -19.20 -23.41 44.90
C ALA A 200 -18.16 -23.77 45.98
N ALA A 201 -17.59 -22.78 46.65
CA ALA A 201 -16.62 -22.94 47.75
C ALA A 201 -17.29 -22.89 49.10
#